data_1e581368cfeb92d265ffa9a6b1741355
#
_entry.id   1e581368cfeb92d265ffa9a6b1741355
#
_cell.length_a   1.000
_cell.length_b   1.000
_cell.length_c   1.000
_cell.angle_alpha   90.00
_cell.angle_beta   90.00
_cell.angle_gamma   90.00
#
_symmetry.space_group_name_H-M   'P 1'
#
loop_
_entity.id
_entity.type
_entity.pdbx_description
1 polymer ?
#
loop_
_entity_poly.entity_id
_entity_poly.type
_entity_poly.pdbx_seq_one_letter_code
_entity_poly.pdbx_strand_id
1 'polypeptide(L)'
;MKYRFVDHTADIAFEIFGESLAELLENATYAFYEAFVELRNLSALEERRISVEADDFESLLYKWLNELLYLFDTQFFAAKHVKVLVKGTKAEGTLSGGKYTPEDVKVEPKAITLHKFRVEKQNKKFRAFVVIDI
;
A
#
# COMPACT_ATOMS: atom_id res chain seq x y z
N MET A 1 0.42 10.79 12.20
CA MET A 1 -0.44 9.64 11.88
C MET A 1 -0.10 9.15 10.48
N LYS A 2 0.14 7.87 10.36
CA LYS A 2 0.52 7.28 9.06
C LYS A 2 -0.70 6.96 8.20
N TYR A 3 -1.72 6.39 8.82
CA TYR A 3 -2.96 6.03 8.14
C TYR A 3 -4.07 5.85 9.18
N ARG A 4 -5.29 5.77 8.70
CA ARG A 4 -6.46 5.58 9.54
C ARG A 4 -7.47 4.75 8.77
N PHE A 5 -7.98 3.69 9.39
CA PHE A 5 -9.06 2.91 8.80
C PHE A 5 -10.38 3.65 8.97
N VAL A 6 -11.23 3.54 7.96
CA VAL A 6 -12.53 4.20 7.92
C VAL A 6 -13.59 3.12 7.78
N ASP A 7 -14.67 3.21 8.55
CA ASP A 7 -15.75 2.23 8.50
C ASP A 7 -16.40 2.21 7.12
N HIS A 8 -16.56 1.00 6.58
CA HIS A 8 -17.16 0.78 5.28
C HIS A 8 -17.88 -0.57 5.26
N THR A 9 -19.01 -0.67 4.56
CA THR A 9 -19.90 -1.84 4.69
C THR A 9 -19.38 -3.10 4.00
N ALA A 10 -18.80 -2.98 2.82
CA ALA A 10 -18.42 -4.12 1.99
C ALA A 10 -16.97 -4.09 1.52
N ASP A 11 -16.17 -3.24 2.12
CA ASP A 11 -14.78 -3.07 1.72
C ASP A 11 -13.99 -2.48 2.89
N ILE A 12 -12.69 -2.32 2.67
CA ILE A 12 -11.82 -1.68 3.65
C ILE A 12 -11.39 -0.33 3.08
N ALA A 13 -11.65 0.71 3.85
CA ALA A 13 -11.28 2.07 3.49
C ALA A 13 -10.29 2.63 4.50
N PHE A 14 -9.32 3.40 4.00
CA PHE A 14 -8.38 4.06 4.90
C PHE A 14 -7.85 5.34 4.29
N GLU A 15 -7.46 6.26 5.18
CA GLU A 15 -6.75 7.47 4.81
C GLU A 15 -5.28 7.24 5.04
N ILE A 16 -4.45 7.81 4.16
CA ILE A 16 -3.00 7.70 4.23
C ILE A 16 -2.42 9.10 4.29
N PHE A 17 -1.40 9.29 5.11
CA PHE A 17 -0.75 10.59 5.29
C PHE A 17 0.74 10.46 5.02
N GLY A 18 1.36 11.51 4.50
CA GLY A 18 2.80 11.54 4.30
C GLY A 18 3.34 12.96 4.24
N GLU A 19 4.51 13.17 4.79
CA GLU A 19 5.21 14.46 4.69
C GLU A 19 5.84 14.64 3.31
N SER A 20 5.92 13.57 2.54
CA SER A 20 6.40 13.54 1.17
C SER A 20 5.65 12.48 0.40
N LEU A 21 5.78 12.49 -0.93
CA LEU A 21 5.17 11.46 -1.76
C LEU A 21 5.77 10.07 -1.45
N ALA A 22 7.09 10.02 -1.22
CA ALA A 22 7.74 8.77 -0.84
C ALA A 22 7.16 8.22 0.46
N GLU A 23 6.97 9.07 1.47
CA GLU A 23 6.39 8.63 2.73
C GLU A 23 4.94 8.22 2.57
N LEU A 24 4.18 8.90 1.70
CA LEU A 24 2.80 8.49 1.42
C LEU A 24 2.75 7.06 0.89
N LEU A 25 3.63 6.72 -0.06
CA LEU A 25 3.70 5.38 -0.62
C LEU A 25 4.19 4.34 0.40
N GLU A 26 5.13 4.72 1.25
CA GLU A 26 5.57 3.85 2.34
C GLU A 26 4.41 3.56 3.30
N ASN A 27 3.69 4.59 3.71
CA ASN A 27 2.58 4.44 4.64
C ASN A 27 1.41 3.67 4.00
N ALA A 28 1.20 3.84 2.70
CA ALA A 28 0.22 3.05 1.96
C ALA A 28 0.58 1.55 2.00
N THR A 29 1.86 1.24 1.90
CA THR A 29 2.34 -0.14 1.96
C THR A 29 2.07 -0.75 3.32
N TYR A 30 2.40 -0.02 4.40
CA TYR A 30 2.12 -0.50 5.75
C TYR A 30 0.64 -0.70 5.99
N ALA A 31 -0.19 0.26 5.57
CA ALA A 31 -1.64 0.16 5.74
C ALA A 31 -2.19 -1.05 4.99
N PHE A 32 -1.75 -1.25 3.75
CA PHE A 32 -2.23 -2.35 2.92
C PHE A 32 -1.96 -3.71 3.57
N TYR A 33 -0.69 -3.98 3.89
CA TYR A 33 -0.37 -5.31 4.41
C TYR A 33 -0.90 -5.51 5.83
N GLU A 34 -0.93 -4.48 6.67
CA GLU A 34 -1.51 -4.60 8.00
C GLU A 34 -3.00 -4.92 7.94
N ALA A 35 -3.72 -4.36 6.96
CA ALA A 35 -5.15 -4.61 6.83
C ALA A 35 -5.46 -6.07 6.51
N PHE A 36 -4.59 -6.74 5.78
CA PHE A 36 -4.92 -8.05 5.21
C PHE A 36 -4.13 -9.21 5.81
N VAL A 37 -2.99 -8.96 6.44
CA VAL A 37 -2.11 -10.02 6.91
C VAL A 37 -1.68 -9.78 8.36
N GLU A 38 -1.67 -10.85 9.15
CA GLU A 38 -1.06 -10.80 10.48
C GLU A 38 0.45 -10.90 10.30
N LEU A 39 1.14 -9.79 10.52
CA LEU A 39 2.56 -9.67 10.17
C LEU A 39 3.52 -10.17 11.25
N ARG A 40 3.03 -10.43 12.46
CA ARG A 40 3.90 -10.75 13.59
C ARG A 40 4.78 -11.99 13.38
N ASN A 41 4.26 -12.98 12.68
CA ASN A 41 4.95 -14.23 12.49
C ASN A 41 5.78 -14.30 11.21
N LEU A 42 5.79 -13.23 10.42
CA LEU A 42 6.53 -13.20 9.18
C LEU A 42 7.99 -12.81 9.43
N SER A 43 8.90 -13.44 8.70
CA SER A 43 10.28 -13.00 8.67
C SER A 43 10.41 -11.79 7.74
N ALA A 44 11.53 -11.07 7.84
CA ALA A 44 11.84 -9.98 6.92
C ALA A 44 13.05 -10.34 6.04
N LEU A 45 13.19 -11.63 5.72
CA LEU A 45 14.36 -12.16 5.01
C LEU A 45 14.23 -12.10 3.49
N GLU A 46 13.04 -11.91 2.97
CA GLU A 46 12.81 -11.81 1.53
C GLU A 46 12.66 -10.36 1.12
N GLU A 47 13.14 -10.06 -0.06
CA GLU A 47 13.00 -8.71 -0.62
C GLU A 47 12.22 -8.76 -1.93
N ARG A 48 11.49 -7.67 -2.19
CA ARG A 48 10.84 -7.44 -3.48
C ARG A 48 11.07 -6.00 -3.87
N ARG A 49 11.20 -5.76 -5.17
CA ARG A 49 11.36 -4.41 -5.69
C ARG A 49 10.17 -4.06 -6.55
N ILE A 50 9.69 -2.83 -6.39
CA ILE A 50 8.60 -2.28 -7.16
C ILE A 50 9.10 -1.02 -7.83
N SER A 51 8.74 -0.85 -9.12
CA SER A 51 9.01 0.37 -9.84
C SER A 51 7.77 0.75 -10.63
N VAL A 52 7.23 1.94 -10.37
CA VAL A 52 6.04 2.44 -11.06
C VAL A 52 6.25 3.86 -11.51
N GLU A 53 5.59 4.23 -12.60
CA GLU A 53 5.63 5.58 -13.15
C GLU A 53 4.25 5.94 -13.65
N ALA A 54 3.84 7.19 -13.44
CA ALA A 54 2.51 7.65 -13.84
C ALA A 54 2.57 9.14 -14.14
N ASP A 55 1.46 9.68 -14.70
CA ASP A 55 1.39 11.09 -15.06
C ASP A 55 0.95 11.99 -13.90
N ASP A 56 0.31 11.41 -12.89
CA ASP A 56 -0.18 12.16 -11.74
C ASP A 56 -0.07 11.32 -10.46
N PHE A 57 -0.29 11.97 -9.32
CA PHE A 57 -0.12 11.33 -8.01
C PHE A 57 -1.14 10.23 -7.76
N GLU A 58 -2.38 10.42 -8.22
CA GLU A 58 -3.44 9.43 -8.02
C GLU A 58 -3.15 8.16 -8.80
N SER A 59 -2.76 8.30 -10.06
CA SER A 59 -2.38 7.16 -10.89
C SER A 59 -1.16 6.46 -10.33
N LEU A 60 -0.21 7.21 -9.78
CA LEU A 60 0.99 6.63 -9.18
C LEU A 60 0.63 5.76 -7.98
N LEU A 61 -0.18 6.29 -7.07
CA LEU A 61 -0.62 5.53 -5.90
C LEU A 61 -1.44 4.31 -6.31
N TYR A 62 -2.31 4.46 -7.30
CA TYR A 62 -3.12 3.35 -7.80
C TYR A 62 -2.25 2.22 -8.35
N LYS A 63 -1.26 2.56 -9.18
CA LYS A 63 -0.32 1.57 -9.69
C LYS A 63 0.50 0.91 -8.59
N TRP A 64 0.92 1.71 -7.61
CA TRP A 64 1.67 1.21 -6.47
C TRP A 64 0.87 0.16 -5.70
N LEU A 65 -0.37 0.49 -5.34
CA LEU A 65 -1.24 -0.42 -4.60
C LEU A 65 -1.54 -1.69 -5.38
N ASN A 66 -1.69 -1.59 -6.70
CA ASN A 66 -1.88 -2.77 -7.53
C ASN A 66 -0.66 -3.67 -7.56
N GLU A 67 0.55 -3.10 -7.48
CA GLU A 67 1.75 -3.92 -7.34
C GLU A 67 1.78 -4.65 -6.00
N LEU A 68 1.32 -4.01 -4.93
CA LEU A 68 1.22 -4.66 -3.62
C LEU A 68 0.23 -5.82 -3.67
N LEU A 69 -0.91 -5.60 -4.31
CA LEU A 69 -1.92 -6.64 -4.49
C LEU A 69 -1.38 -7.79 -5.33
N TYR A 70 -0.64 -7.49 -6.39
CA TYR A 70 -0.01 -8.50 -7.23
C TYR A 70 0.93 -9.39 -6.42
N LEU A 71 1.77 -8.81 -5.57
CA LEU A 71 2.68 -9.58 -4.73
C LEU A 71 1.90 -10.45 -3.74
N PHE A 72 0.81 -9.92 -3.18
CA PHE A 72 -0.06 -10.67 -2.29
C PHE A 72 -0.67 -11.87 -3.01
N ASP A 73 -1.25 -11.65 -4.19
CA ASP A 73 -2.00 -12.68 -4.91
C ASP A 73 -1.12 -13.75 -5.54
N THR A 74 0.01 -13.35 -6.12
CA THR A 74 0.79 -14.27 -6.94
C THR A 74 2.00 -14.85 -6.24
N GLN A 75 2.56 -14.14 -5.25
CA GLN A 75 3.76 -14.57 -4.55
C GLN A 75 3.53 -14.85 -3.08
N PHE A 76 2.30 -14.67 -2.60
CA PHE A 76 1.94 -14.86 -1.19
C PHE A 76 2.83 -14.05 -0.28
N PHE A 77 3.26 -12.88 -0.74
CA PHE A 77 4.21 -12.02 -0.06
C PHE A 77 3.50 -10.91 0.69
N ALA A 78 3.99 -10.60 1.89
CA ALA A 78 3.58 -9.43 2.64
C ALA A 78 4.83 -8.73 3.18
N ALA A 79 4.84 -7.40 3.11
CA ALA A 79 5.97 -6.62 3.56
C ALA A 79 5.82 -6.21 5.01
N LYS A 80 6.93 -6.25 5.74
CA LYS A 80 7.04 -5.72 7.10
C LYS A 80 7.74 -4.36 7.10
N HIS A 81 8.60 -4.13 6.13
CA HIS A 81 9.34 -2.87 5.98
C HIS A 81 9.36 -2.45 4.52
N VAL A 82 9.38 -1.16 4.28
CA VAL A 82 9.45 -0.62 2.93
C VAL A 82 10.27 0.66 2.94
N LYS A 83 11.02 0.85 1.87
CA LYS A 83 11.73 2.11 1.62
C LYS A 83 11.45 2.53 0.18
N VAL A 84 10.97 3.76 0.00
CA VAL A 84 10.59 4.29 -1.30
C VAL A 84 11.43 5.49 -1.65
N LEU A 85 11.88 5.54 -2.90
CA LEU A 85 12.53 6.69 -3.50
C LEU A 85 11.65 7.20 -4.63
N VAL A 86 11.41 8.51 -4.65
CA VAL A 86 10.56 9.14 -5.67
C VAL A 86 11.35 10.20 -6.40
N LYS A 87 11.22 10.19 -7.74
CA LYS A 87 11.71 11.24 -8.62
C LYS A 87 10.54 11.67 -9.51
N GLY A 88 10.03 12.88 -9.29
CA GLY A 88 8.85 13.35 -10.02
C GLY A 88 7.66 12.46 -9.74
N THR A 89 7.15 11.77 -10.77
CA THR A 89 6.08 10.80 -10.64
C THR A 89 6.55 9.38 -10.94
N LYS A 90 7.83 9.12 -10.70
CA LYS A 90 8.40 7.78 -10.77
C LYS A 90 8.79 7.35 -9.36
N ALA A 91 8.35 6.18 -8.94
CA ALA A 91 8.62 5.64 -7.60
C ALA A 91 9.28 4.28 -7.69
N GLU A 92 10.31 4.07 -6.89
CA GLU A 92 10.97 2.78 -6.76
C GLU A 92 11.00 2.42 -5.28
N GLY A 93 10.68 1.19 -4.97
CA GLY A 93 10.66 0.74 -3.58
C GLY A 93 11.29 -0.61 -3.39
N THR A 94 11.86 -0.79 -2.20
CA THR A 94 12.36 -2.07 -1.74
C THR A 94 11.51 -2.48 -0.54
N LEU A 95 10.89 -3.64 -0.65
CA LEU A 95 10.02 -4.19 0.37
C LEU A 95 10.70 -5.39 1.01
N SER A 96 10.73 -5.42 2.33
CA SER A 96 11.29 -6.55 3.08
C SER A 96 10.17 -7.24 3.84
N GLY A 97 10.07 -8.54 3.70
CA GLY A 97 9.01 -9.30 4.34
C GLY A 97 9.18 -10.79 4.13
N GLY A 98 8.07 -11.48 3.97
CA GLY A 98 8.11 -12.92 3.80
C GLY A 98 6.82 -13.46 3.22
N LYS A 99 6.78 -14.77 3.05
CA LYS A 99 5.58 -15.45 2.58
C LYS A 99 4.63 -15.68 3.74
N TYR A 100 3.38 -15.25 3.53
CA TYR A 100 2.32 -15.52 4.50
C TYR A 100 1.69 -16.88 4.22
N THR A 101 1.06 -17.45 5.23
CA THR A 101 0.27 -18.68 5.10
C THR A 101 -1.21 -18.32 5.19
N PRO A 102 -2.13 -19.24 4.82
CA PRO A 102 -3.57 -18.95 4.93
C PRO A 102 -3.99 -18.52 6.34
N GLU A 103 -3.33 -19.03 7.38
CA GLU A 103 -3.68 -18.65 8.76
C GLU A 103 -3.32 -17.20 9.07
N ASP A 104 -2.39 -16.61 8.33
CA ASP A 104 -1.98 -15.23 8.53
C ASP A 104 -2.94 -14.23 7.89
N VAL A 105 -3.82 -14.68 7.01
CA VAL A 105 -4.72 -13.78 6.27
C VAL A 105 -5.90 -13.38 7.14
N LYS A 106 -6.04 -12.07 7.37
CA LYS A 106 -7.17 -11.52 8.14
C LYS A 106 -8.42 -11.44 7.26
N VAL A 107 -8.25 -10.91 6.07
CA VAL A 107 -9.28 -10.79 5.05
C VAL A 107 -8.57 -10.71 3.71
N GLU A 108 -9.21 -11.17 2.64
CA GLU A 108 -8.56 -11.23 1.34
C GLU A 108 -8.91 -10.02 0.48
N PRO A 109 -7.89 -9.23 0.06
CA PRO A 109 -8.14 -8.12 -0.86
C PRO A 109 -8.44 -8.64 -2.26
N LYS A 110 -9.42 -8.04 -2.94
CA LYS A 110 -9.80 -8.42 -4.30
C LYS A 110 -9.38 -7.41 -5.35
N ALA A 111 -9.56 -6.13 -5.06
CA ALA A 111 -9.25 -5.08 -6.03
C ALA A 111 -9.09 -3.74 -5.34
N ILE A 112 -8.25 -2.88 -5.93
CA ILE A 112 -8.17 -1.47 -5.54
C ILE A 112 -9.26 -0.76 -6.33
N THR A 113 -10.23 -0.15 -5.65
CA THR A 113 -11.31 0.53 -6.36
C THR A 113 -10.96 1.99 -6.61
N LEU A 114 -11.55 2.55 -7.66
CA LEU A 114 -11.40 3.98 -7.94
C LEU A 114 -12.48 4.82 -7.26
N HIS A 115 -13.37 4.17 -6.52
CA HIS A 115 -14.46 4.87 -5.82
C HIS A 115 -13.86 5.76 -4.72
N LYS A 116 -14.09 7.07 -4.83
CA LYS A 116 -13.56 8.08 -3.91
C LYS A 116 -12.03 8.08 -3.78
N PHE A 117 -11.34 7.40 -4.69
CA PHE A 117 -9.89 7.37 -4.71
C PHE A 117 -9.35 8.76 -5.00
N ARG A 118 -8.49 9.28 -4.12
CA ARG A 118 -7.92 10.60 -4.34
C ARG A 118 -6.60 10.76 -3.59
N VAL A 119 -5.76 11.64 -4.13
CA VAL A 119 -4.53 12.09 -3.48
C VAL A 119 -4.58 13.61 -3.47
N GLU A 120 -4.44 14.20 -2.30
CA GLU A 120 -4.42 15.63 -2.12
C GLU A 120 -3.03 16.06 -1.64
N LYS A 121 -2.52 17.14 -2.23
CA LYS A 121 -1.27 17.76 -1.80
C LYS A 121 -1.58 19.13 -1.24
N GLN A 122 -1.16 19.41 -0.01
CA GLN A 122 -1.35 20.69 0.64
C GLN A 122 -0.06 21.08 1.35
N ASN A 123 0.60 22.15 0.90
CA ASN A 123 1.86 22.65 1.47
C ASN A 123 2.95 21.63 1.47
N LYS A 124 3.22 20.76 0.71
CA LYS A 124 4.22 19.68 0.68
C LYS A 124 3.78 18.41 1.39
N LYS A 125 2.64 18.46 2.12
CA LYS A 125 2.09 17.26 2.75
C LYS A 125 1.10 16.58 1.83
N PHE A 126 0.97 15.27 1.98
CA PHE A 126 0.08 14.46 1.15
C PHE A 126 -0.93 13.74 2.01
N ARG A 127 -2.12 13.60 1.46
CA ARG A 127 -3.20 12.84 2.07
C ARG A 127 -3.92 12.09 0.96
N ALA A 128 -4.21 10.81 1.20
CA ALA A 128 -4.91 9.99 0.22
C ALA A 128 -6.08 9.27 0.88
N PHE A 129 -7.09 8.96 0.08
CA PHE A 129 -8.21 8.13 0.48
C PHE A 129 -8.29 6.94 -0.46
N VAL A 130 -8.34 5.73 0.10
CA VAL A 130 -8.29 4.48 -0.64
C VAL A 130 -9.38 3.54 -0.15
N VAL A 131 -10.03 2.87 -1.09
CA VAL A 131 -11.01 1.83 -0.80
C VAL A 131 -10.57 0.55 -1.51
N ILE A 132 -10.51 -0.54 -0.76
CA ILE A 132 -10.11 -1.85 -1.28
C ILE A 132 -11.27 -2.82 -1.13
N ASP A 133 -11.64 -3.40 -2.26
CA ASP A 133 -12.74 -4.36 -2.35
C ASP A 133 -12.30 -5.70 -1.74
N ILE A 134 -13.18 -6.30 -0.94
CA ILE A 134 -12.87 -7.56 -0.24
C ILE A 134 -13.94 -8.64 -0.47
#